data_4e98bede2acaeb21ac6becc6a7b1973d
#
_entry.id   4e98bede2acaeb21ac6becc6a7b1973d
#
_cell.length_a   1.000
_cell.length_b   1.000
_cell.length_c   1.000
_cell.angle_alpha   90.00
_cell.angle_beta   90.00
_cell.angle_gamma   90.00
#
_symmetry.space_group_name_H-M   'P 1'
#
loop_
_entity.id
_entity.type
_entity.pdbx_description
1 polymer ?
#
loop_
_entity_poly.entity_id
_entity_poly.type
_entity_poly.pdbx_seq_one_letter_code
_entity_poly.pdbx_strand_id
1 'polypeptide(L)'
;MRTLLLLRGAPGAGKSTWIKENNLENYVLETDKFRQLLANPVLLEDGAMVIPQKNDVLAAKMLMATLEERMKNGDFTVIDATHSNENTISKYRKLIKKYRYQVYYKEFDVEWDELMRRNDAREEHKRVPVKEIERIYTLLQNSSIDNFATKIEDVSEIMNYYVADVTDEYDRIKIIGDIQGCYTVLNEAIGNELDHRTLYVFAGDMLDRGIENKEVLDFMLSIYKRRNVVLVEGNHDTTLMQWADDWDTKLSHEFTHRTIPQLLQYKNKEDFDIQVMENADGKQVYVIDGVETNVESFGDEPYRRYENHTLWLRPFEGSEMKVDTGIPVNMIDEKELKKKVRELTSRLRLAYAFEFHGRKYFVNHAGISALPRMTTIPGIQLVRGVGDYDTHIDDCWEKSYKEGKTQGFIQVHGHRSTPSTEHSICLECGVEFGGNLRVLEIDENGHTLHEYRNTVTRDYSEGSEFGNIFPLTSNEVTNRMMIDRHVRVQHMEEEGLYSLNFKASVFRKKNWTS
;
A
#
# COMPACT_ATOMS: atom_id res chain seq x y z
N MET A 1 -6.36 8.48 3.59
CA MET A 1 -6.60 7.24 4.39
C MET A 1 -7.50 6.31 3.59
N ARG A 2 -7.31 5.00 3.70
CA ARG A 2 -8.22 4.00 3.11
C ARG A 2 -9.54 4.03 3.89
N THR A 3 -10.53 4.77 3.37
CA THR A 3 -11.77 5.08 4.07
C THR A 3 -12.98 4.63 3.27
N LEU A 4 -13.86 3.85 3.89
CA LEU A 4 -15.15 3.45 3.39
C LEU A 4 -16.24 4.11 4.25
N LEU A 5 -17.09 4.91 3.62
CA LEU A 5 -18.24 5.54 4.26
C LEU A 5 -19.53 4.84 3.86
N LEU A 6 -20.27 4.32 4.82
CA LEU A 6 -21.57 3.71 4.62
C LEU A 6 -22.67 4.71 4.98
N LEU A 7 -23.63 4.91 4.10
CA LEU A 7 -24.82 5.68 4.43
C LEU A 7 -25.90 4.72 4.94
N ARG A 8 -26.39 4.96 6.14
CA ARG A 8 -27.39 4.13 6.83
C ARG A 8 -28.70 4.89 6.97
N GLY A 9 -29.80 4.36 6.45
CA GLY A 9 -31.12 4.98 6.57
C GLY A 9 -32.12 4.47 5.55
N ALA A 10 -33.40 4.67 5.85
CA ALA A 10 -34.52 4.26 5.01
C ALA A 10 -34.50 4.93 3.62
N PRO A 11 -35.19 4.37 2.62
CA PRO A 11 -35.49 5.09 1.40
C PRO A 11 -36.24 6.39 1.71
N GLY A 12 -35.79 7.53 1.15
CA GLY A 12 -36.40 8.84 1.48
C GLY A 12 -35.77 9.57 2.66
N ALA A 13 -34.84 8.97 3.39
CA ALA A 13 -34.20 9.59 4.57
C ALA A 13 -33.28 10.79 4.24
N GLY A 14 -33.00 11.09 2.97
CA GLY A 14 -32.19 12.26 2.57
C GLY A 14 -30.74 11.95 2.22
N LYS A 15 -30.32 10.66 2.13
CA LYS A 15 -28.96 10.26 1.79
C LYS A 15 -28.40 10.92 0.53
N SER A 16 -29.15 10.87 -0.58
CA SER A 16 -28.69 11.43 -1.86
C SER A 16 -28.63 12.98 -1.85
N THR A 17 -29.45 13.64 -1.04
CA THR A 17 -29.37 15.09 -0.81
C THR A 17 -28.08 15.43 -0.07
N TRP A 18 -27.81 14.72 1.01
CA TRP A 18 -26.59 14.90 1.80
C TRP A 18 -25.31 14.63 0.98
N ILE A 19 -25.32 13.63 0.07
CA ILE A 19 -24.22 13.38 -0.88
C ILE A 19 -23.91 14.65 -1.70
N LYS A 20 -24.94 15.27 -2.26
CA LYS A 20 -24.80 16.49 -3.08
C LYS A 20 -24.33 17.70 -2.25
N GLU A 21 -24.91 17.91 -1.08
CA GLU A 21 -24.56 19.01 -0.18
C GLU A 21 -23.09 18.93 0.27
N ASN A 22 -22.52 17.72 0.32
CA ASN A 22 -21.13 17.48 0.71
C ASN A 22 -20.17 17.30 -0.50
N ASN A 23 -20.64 17.45 -1.73
CA ASN A 23 -19.87 17.26 -2.97
C ASN A 23 -19.23 15.87 -3.06
N LEU A 24 -19.99 14.81 -2.75
CA LEU A 24 -19.49 13.43 -2.69
C LEU A 24 -19.90 12.58 -3.89
N GLU A 25 -20.60 13.14 -4.90
CA GLU A 25 -21.17 12.40 -6.03
C GLU A 25 -20.14 11.55 -6.79
N ASN A 26 -18.90 12.03 -6.89
CA ASN A 26 -17.81 11.32 -7.58
C ASN A 26 -17.30 10.10 -6.82
N TYR A 27 -17.61 9.99 -5.53
CA TYR A 27 -17.11 8.94 -4.65
C TYR A 27 -18.13 7.84 -4.37
N VAL A 28 -19.39 8.01 -4.84
CA VAL A 28 -20.51 7.14 -4.50
C VAL A 28 -20.59 5.90 -5.38
N LEU A 29 -20.77 4.75 -4.73
CA LEU A 29 -21.28 3.51 -5.33
C LEU A 29 -22.73 3.30 -4.86
N GLU A 30 -23.65 3.19 -5.81
CA GLU A 30 -25.07 3.02 -5.60
C GLU A 30 -25.60 1.85 -6.43
N THR A 31 -26.30 0.92 -5.79
CA THR A 31 -26.80 -0.29 -6.47
C THR A 31 -27.76 0.05 -7.61
N ASP A 32 -28.57 1.09 -7.45
CA ASP A 32 -29.55 1.51 -8.46
C ASP A 32 -28.88 2.00 -9.75
N LYS A 33 -27.71 2.65 -9.66
CA LYS A 33 -26.93 3.02 -10.85
C LYS A 33 -26.45 1.78 -11.61
N PHE A 34 -26.02 0.74 -10.93
CA PHE A 34 -25.65 -0.51 -11.58
C PHE A 34 -26.84 -1.24 -12.21
N ARG A 35 -28.04 -1.19 -11.58
CA ARG A 35 -29.28 -1.69 -12.20
C ARG A 35 -29.61 -0.97 -13.49
N GLN A 36 -29.50 0.37 -13.51
CA GLN A 36 -29.72 1.20 -14.69
C GLN A 36 -28.73 0.93 -15.83
N LEU A 37 -27.48 0.58 -15.51
CA LEU A 37 -26.50 0.14 -16.51
C LEU A 37 -26.86 -1.21 -17.14
N LEU A 38 -27.58 -2.07 -16.39
CA LEU A 38 -27.93 -3.43 -16.82
C LEU A 38 -29.25 -3.53 -17.57
N ALA A 39 -30.16 -2.57 -17.40
CA ALA A 39 -31.46 -2.57 -18.08
C ALA A 39 -32.10 -1.17 -18.09
N ASN A 40 -32.79 -0.87 -19.17
CA ASN A 40 -33.68 0.29 -19.22
C ASN A 40 -34.87 0.11 -18.28
N PRO A 41 -35.49 1.20 -17.79
CA PRO A 41 -36.79 1.14 -17.13
C PRO A 41 -37.83 0.42 -17.98
N VAL A 42 -38.65 -0.39 -17.34
CA VAL A 42 -39.72 -1.16 -17.98
C VAL A 42 -41.07 -0.58 -17.60
N LEU A 43 -42.02 -0.59 -18.56
CA LEU A 43 -43.39 -0.16 -18.35
C LEU A 43 -44.18 -1.29 -17.66
N LEU A 44 -44.89 -0.97 -16.59
CA LEU A 44 -45.80 -1.88 -15.88
C LEU A 44 -47.24 -1.75 -16.40
N GLU A 45 -48.11 -2.66 -16.00
CA GLU A 45 -49.52 -2.71 -16.38
C GLU A 45 -50.31 -1.47 -15.95
N ASP A 46 -49.91 -0.85 -14.84
CA ASP A 46 -50.49 0.39 -14.31
C ASP A 46 -49.94 1.66 -15.00
N GLY A 47 -49.07 1.53 -16.00
CA GLY A 47 -48.42 2.63 -16.70
C GLY A 47 -47.16 3.17 -16.04
N ALA A 48 -46.76 2.68 -14.89
CA ALA A 48 -45.55 3.11 -14.21
C ALA A 48 -44.27 2.58 -14.89
N MET A 49 -43.23 3.42 -14.92
CA MET A 49 -41.89 3.04 -15.38
C MET A 49 -41.02 2.68 -14.17
N VAL A 50 -40.52 1.46 -14.13
CA VAL A 50 -39.69 0.99 -13.00
C VAL A 50 -38.35 0.39 -13.46
N ILE A 51 -37.33 0.49 -12.60
CA ILE A 51 -36.04 -0.17 -12.82
C ILE A 51 -36.21 -1.65 -12.45
N PRO A 52 -36.03 -2.60 -13.39
CA PRO A 52 -36.27 -4.01 -13.12
C PRO A 52 -35.27 -4.59 -12.11
N GLN A 53 -35.77 -5.30 -11.10
CA GLN A 53 -34.96 -5.95 -10.06
C GLN A 53 -34.39 -7.31 -10.49
N LYS A 54 -34.74 -7.81 -11.68
CA LYS A 54 -34.28 -9.12 -12.18
C LYS A 54 -32.76 -9.26 -12.26
N ASN A 55 -32.03 -8.13 -12.31
CA ASN A 55 -30.57 -8.08 -12.41
C ASN A 55 -29.88 -7.78 -11.06
N ASP A 56 -30.58 -7.84 -9.93
CA ASP A 56 -30.05 -7.47 -8.61
C ASP A 56 -28.76 -8.20 -8.24
N VAL A 57 -28.68 -9.50 -8.52
CA VAL A 57 -27.49 -10.31 -8.26
C VAL A 57 -26.30 -9.81 -9.07
N LEU A 58 -26.51 -9.46 -10.34
CA LEU A 58 -25.44 -8.95 -11.20
C LEU A 58 -25.04 -7.53 -10.81
N ALA A 59 -26.00 -6.66 -10.51
CA ALA A 59 -25.73 -5.31 -10.00
C ALA A 59 -24.91 -5.34 -8.71
N ALA A 60 -25.24 -6.24 -7.78
CA ALA A 60 -24.47 -6.43 -6.56
C ALA A 60 -23.04 -6.94 -6.81
N LYS A 61 -22.86 -7.87 -7.76
CA LYS A 61 -21.52 -8.34 -8.17
C LYS A 61 -20.69 -7.21 -8.78
N MET A 62 -21.29 -6.39 -9.67
CA MET A 62 -20.61 -5.25 -10.26
C MET A 62 -20.22 -4.20 -9.21
N LEU A 63 -21.09 -3.89 -8.26
CA LEU A 63 -20.77 -3.01 -7.15
C LEU A 63 -19.58 -3.54 -6.35
N MET A 64 -19.56 -4.84 -6.01
CA MET A 64 -18.47 -5.44 -5.24
C MET A 64 -17.16 -5.46 -6.02
N ALA A 65 -17.19 -5.75 -7.33
CA ALA A 65 -15.99 -5.70 -8.18
C ALA A 65 -15.44 -4.26 -8.30
N THR A 66 -16.33 -3.27 -8.49
CA THR A 66 -15.93 -1.86 -8.52
C THR A 66 -15.39 -1.38 -7.18
N LEU A 67 -16.00 -1.82 -6.08
CA LEU A 67 -15.51 -1.53 -4.73
C LEU A 67 -14.10 -2.12 -4.52
N GLU A 68 -13.89 -3.37 -4.94
CA GLU A 68 -12.57 -4.01 -4.83
C GLU A 68 -11.52 -3.24 -5.63
N GLU A 69 -11.84 -2.80 -6.85
CA GLU A 69 -10.90 -2.04 -7.68
C GLU A 69 -10.56 -0.68 -7.06
N ARG A 70 -11.56 0.03 -6.52
CA ARG A 70 -11.32 1.26 -5.75
C ARG A 70 -10.46 1.00 -4.50
N MET A 71 -10.74 -0.10 -3.79
CA MET A 71 -9.95 -0.44 -2.59
C MET A 71 -8.50 -0.80 -2.90
N LYS A 72 -8.20 -1.40 -4.05
CA LYS A 72 -6.80 -1.62 -4.51
C LYS A 72 -6.04 -0.30 -4.65
N ASN A 73 -6.70 0.72 -5.16
CA ASN A 73 -6.12 2.05 -5.33
C ASN A 73 -6.08 2.87 -4.02
N GLY A 74 -6.73 2.40 -2.96
CA GLY A 74 -6.87 3.16 -1.72
C GLY A 74 -7.83 4.33 -1.84
N ASP A 75 -8.84 4.23 -2.72
CA ASP A 75 -9.79 5.31 -3.00
C ASP A 75 -10.82 5.46 -1.88
N PHE A 76 -11.09 6.70 -1.50
CA PHE A 76 -12.26 7.02 -0.68
C PHE A 76 -13.54 6.59 -1.41
N THR A 77 -14.39 5.85 -0.73
CA THR A 77 -15.62 5.35 -1.33
C THR A 77 -16.79 5.52 -0.38
N VAL A 78 -17.89 6.03 -0.89
CA VAL A 78 -19.18 6.12 -0.22
C VAL A 78 -20.10 5.04 -0.80
N ILE A 79 -20.75 4.24 0.04
CA ILE A 79 -21.79 3.31 -0.44
C ILE A 79 -23.15 3.84 -0.02
N ASP A 80 -23.96 4.23 -1.00
CA ASP A 80 -25.37 4.60 -0.79
C ASP A 80 -26.25 3.35 -0.84
N ALA A 81 -26.61 2.88 0.34
CA ALA A 81 -27.56 1.79 0.54
C ALA A 81 -28.27 1.97 1.89
N THR A 82 -29.22 1.11 2.21
CA THR A 82 -29.95 1.18 3.48
C THR A 82 -29.12 0.79 4.68
N HIS A 83 -28.18 -0.17 4.53
CA HIS A 83 -27.33 -0.73 5.58
C HIS A 83 -28.10 -0.99 6.90
N SER A 84 -29.27 -1.61 6.75
CA SER A 84 -30.26 -1.71 7.82
C SER A 84 -29.81 -2.56 9.01
N ASN A 85 -28.90 -3.48 8.81
CA ASN A 85 -28.35 -4.34 9.87
C ASN A 85 -26.97 -4.90 9.49
N GLU A 86 -26.35 -5.61 10.42
CA GLU A 86 -25.01 -6.19 10.23
C GLU A 86 -24.94 -7.19 9.06
N ASN A 87 -25.99 -7.94 8.78
CA ASN A 87 -26.02 -8.88 7.64
C ASN A 87 -25.85 -8.17 6.30
N THR A 88 -26.41 -6.96 6.16
CA THR A 88 -26.33 -6.18 4.92
C THR A 88 -24.95 -5.64 4.63
N ILE A 89 -24.08 -5.53 5.65
CA ILE A 89 -22.73 -5.00 5.57
C ILE A 89 -21.63 -6.07 5.64
N SER A 90 -21.96 -7.27 6.12
CA SER A 90 -21.00 -8.38 6.30
C SER A 90 -20.26 -8.76 5.02
N LYS A 91 -20.89 -8.56 3.85
CA LYS A 91 -20.29 -8.80 2.51
C LYS A 91 -19.03 -7.97 2.25
N TYR A 92 -18.84 -6.83 2.93
CA TYR A 92 -17.67 -5.99 2.76
C TYR A 92 -16.47 -6.43 3.62
N ARG A 93 -16.67 -7.24 4.66
CA ARG A 93 -15.63 -7.61 5.66
C ARG A 93 -14.35 -8.13 5.03
N LYS A 94 -14.47 -9.00 4.01
CA LYS A 94 -13.30 -9.60 3.35
C LYS A 94 -12.43 -8.54 2.66
N LEU A 95 -13.05 -7.62 1.92
CA LEU A 95 -12.35 -6.54 1.23
C LEU A 95 -11.76 -5.52 2.21
N ILE A 96 -12.54 -5.12 3.22
CA ILE A 96 -12.11 -4.19 4.28
C ILE A 96 -10.85 -4.72 4.96
N LYS A 97 -10.84 -5.99 5.35
CA LYS A 97 -9.67 -6.63 5.98
C LYS A 97 -8.49 -6.70 5.01
N LYS A 98 -8.72 -7.18 3.78
CA LYS A 98 -7.69 -7.34 2.77
C LYS A 98 -6.97 -6.02 2.45
N TYR A 99 -7.74 -4.94 2.24
CA TYR A 99 -7.20 -3.64 1.83
C TYR A 99 -7.03 -2.66 2.99
N ARG A 100 -7.27 -3.12 4.25
CA ARG A 100 -7.06 -2.34 5.50
C ARG A 100 -7.82 -1.02 5.53
N TYR A 101 -9.09 -1.06 5.12
CA TYR A 101 -9.97 0.09 5.15
C TYR A 101 -10.53 0.35 6.54
N GLN A 102 -10.57 1.63 6.93
CA GLN A 102 -11.37 2.10 8.05
C GLN A 102 -12.79 2.32 7.57
N VAL A 103 -13.76 1.93 8.38
CA VAL A 103 -15.17 1.99 8.01
C VAL A 103 -15.89 2.96 8.93
N TYR A 104 -16.56 3.89 8.31
CA TYR A 104 -17.41 4.86 8.98
C TYR A 104 -18.83 4.77 8.45
N TYR A 105 -19.79 5.24 9.24
CA TYR A 105 -21.15 5.37 8.74
C TYR A 105 -21.80 6.67 9.19
N LYS A 106 -22.62 7.24 8.30
CA LYS A 106 -23.55 8.34 8.60
C LYS A 106 -24.94 7.77 8.68
N GLU A 107 -25.62 8.00 9.80
CA GLU A 107 -26.99 7.60 10.04
C GLU A 107 -27.96 8.71 9.68
N PHE A 108 -29.05 8.32 9.02
CA PHE A 108 -30.17 9.20 8.65
C PHE A 108 -31.41 8.67 9.37
N ASP A 109 -31.62 9.19 10.57
CA ASP A 109 -32.82 8.90 11.37
C ASP A 109 -33.88 9.94 11.03
N VAL A 110 -35.03 9.48 10.50
CA VAL A 110 -36.13 10.31 10.06
C VAL A 110 -37.42 9.68 10.53
N GLU A 111 -38.28 10.46 11.14
CA GLU A 111 -39.57 10.03 11.65
C GLU A 111 -40.44 9.42 10.54
N TRP A 112 -41.27 8.43 10.91
CA TRP A 112 -42.08 7.66 9.97
C TRP A 112 -42.97 8.53 9.09
N ASP A 113 -43.69 9.48 9.65
CA ASP A 113 -44.61 10.35 8.90
C ASP A 113 -43.89 11.18 7.87
N GLU A 114 -42.71 11.66 8.18
CA GLU A 114 -41.87 12.42 7.26
C GLU A 114 -41.28 11.51 6.16
N LEU A 115 -40.94 10.28 6.44
CA LEU A 115 -40.53 9.30 5.43
C LEU A 115 -41.65 9.05 4.42
N MET A 116 -42.90 8.88 4.90
CA MET A 116 -44.05 8.67 4.04
C MET A 116 -44.32 9.91 3.17
N ARG A 117 -44.32 11.09 3.77
CA ARG A 117 -44.49 12.36 3.02
C ARG A 117 -43.43 12.51 1.93
N ARG A 118 -42.19 12.20 2.25
CA ARG A 118 -41.08 12.26 1.28
C ARG A 118 -41.23 11.20 0.18
N ASN A 119 -41.64 9.98 0.51
CA ASN A 119 -41.84 8.94 -0.47
C ASN A 119 -42.97 9.27 -1.46
N ASP A 120 -44.08 9.84 -0.98
CA ASP A 120 -45.22 10.27 -1.82
C ASP A 120 -44.84 11.43 -2.76
N ALA A 121 -43.94 12.31 -2.34
CA ALA A 121 -43.40 13.40 -3.13
C ALA A 121 -42.36 12.96 -4.19
N ARG A 122 -41.92 11.70 -4.19
CA ARG A 122 -40.99 11.19 -5.19
C ARG A 122 -41.62 11.02 -6.56
N GLU A 123 -40.77 11.12 -7.58
CA GLU A 123 -41.13 10.68 -8.93
C GLU A 123 -41.60 9.20 -8.85
N GLU A 124 -42.66 8.90 -9.62
CA GLU A 124 -43.36 7.61 -9.53
C GLU A 124 -42.41 6.40 -9.61
N HIS A 125 -41.47 6.40 -10.55
CA HIS A 125 -40.49 5.32 -10.73
C HIS A 125 -39.44 5.18 -9.58
N LYS A 126 -39.39 6.15 -8.68
CA LYS A 126 -38.50 6.15 -7.48
C LYS A 126 -39.27 5.88 -6.19
N ARG A 127 -40.60 5.77 -6.24
CA ARG A 127 -41.41 5.44 -5.06
C ARG A 127 -41.14 4.00 -4.60
N VAL A 128 -41.00 3.83 -3.31
CA VAL A 128 -40.76 2.51 -2.71
C VAL A 128 -42.09 2.05 -2.06
N PRO A 129 -42.50 0.78 -2.24
CA PRO A 129 -43.68 0.24 -1.56
C PRO A 129 -43.65 0.46 -0.05
N VAL A 130 -44.75 0.92 0.54
CA VAL A 130 -44.84 1.25 1.96
C VAL A 130 -44.40 0.08 2.85
N LYS A 131 -44.83 -1.15 2.56
CA LYS A 131 -44.43 -2.36 3.29
C LYS A 131 -42.91 -2.56 3.33
N GLU A 132 -42.19 -2.21 2.26
CA GLU A 132 -40.74 -2.33 2.21
C GLU A 132 -40.07 -1.24 3.04
N ILE A 133 -40.60 -0.01 3.02
CA ILE A 133 -40.10 1.07 3.89
C ILE A 133 -40.32 0.69 5.36
N GLU A 134 -41.49 0.17 5.72
CA GLU A 134 -41.83 -0.28 7.07
C GLU A 134 -40.87 -1.38 7.56
N ARG A 135 -40.62 -2.37 6.70
CA ARG A 135 -39.65 -3.44 6.99
C ARG A 135 -38.24 -2.91 7.27
N ILE A 136 -37.78 -1.99 6.42
CA ILE A 136 -36.44 -1.39 6.55
C ILE A 136 -36.40 -0.49 7.79
N TYR A 137 -37.41 0.34 8.01
CA TYR A 137 -37.52 1.22 9.18
C TYR A 137 -37.46 0.42 10.48
N THR A 138 -38.23 -0.64 10.58
CA THR A 138 -38.23 -1.55 11.75
C THR A 138 -36.86 -2.18 11.98
N LEU A 139 -36.16 -2.60 10.92
CA LEU A 139 -34.80 -3.14 11.03
C LEU A 139 -33.81 -2.07 11.50
N LEU A 140 -33.91 -0.84 11.02
CA LEU A 140 -33.05 0.27 11.43
C LEU A 140 -33.21 0.60 12.91
N GLN A 141 -34.45 0.64 13.40
CA GLN A 141 -34.75 0.93 14.81
C GLN A 141 -34.28 -0.18 15.77
N ASN A 142 -34.23 -1.42 15.31
CA ASN A 142 -33.91 -2.59 16.16
C ASN A 142 -32.49 -3.13 15.96
N SER A 143 -31.61 -2.44 15.24
CA SER A 143 -30.25 -2.92 14.97
C SER A 143 -29.24 -1.80 15.00
N SER A 144 -28.02 -2.11 15.42
CA SER A 144 -26.85 -1.25 15.31
C SER A 144 -25.81 -1.87 14.38
N ILE A 145 -24.89 -1.04 13.88
CA ILE A 145 -23.70 -1.44 13.13
C ILE A 145 -22.41 -0.92 13.79
N ASP A 146 -22.47 -0.44 15.03
CA ASP A 146 -21.34 0.14 15.77
C ASP A 146 -20.17 -0.84 15.97
N ASN A 147 -20.46 -2.14 16.02
CA ASN A 147 -19.42 -3.17 16.07
C ASN A 147 -18.64 -3.33 14.75
N PHE A 148 -19.13 -2.73 13.66
CA PHE A 148 -18.56 -2.86 12.33
C PHE A 148 -17.96 -1.56 11.81
N ALA A 149 -18.56 -0.42 12.13
CA ALA A 149 -18.23 0.88 11.61
C ALA A 149 -18.34 1.97 12.68
N THR A 150 -17.52 2.99 12.60
CA THR A 150 -17.57 4.14 13.51
C THR A 150 -18.61 5.15 13.00
N LYS A 151 -19.54 5.54 13.88
CA LYS A 151 -20.52 6.59 13.56
C LYS A 151 -19.85 7.93 13.42
N ILE A 152 -20.26 8.70 12.40
CA ILE A 152 -19.89 10.11 12.24
C ILE A 152 -21.14 10.97 12.16
N GLU A 153 -21.05 12.19 12.66
CA GLU A 153 -22.12 13.16 12.51
C GLU A 153 -21.89 14.07 11.30
N ASP A 154 -20.63 14.40 11.02
CA ASP A 154 -20.25 15.23 9.88
C ASP A 154 -19.11 14.59 9.08
N VAL A 155 -19.15 14.78 7.75
CA VAL A 155 -18.12 14.22 6.86
C VAL A 155 -16.74 14.83 7.10
N SER A 156 -16.65 16.04 7.65
CA SER A 156 -15.38 16.68 7.99
C SER A 156 -14.57 15.89 9.00
N GLU A 157 -15.21 15.09 9.86
CA GLU A 157 -14.54 14.21 10.83
C GLU A 157 -13.60 13.20 10.16
N ILE A 158 -13.88 12.81 8.91
CA ILE A 158 -13.09 11.84 8.15
C ILE A 158 -12.39 12.44 6.93
N MET A 159 -12.71 13.67 6.54
CA MET A 159 -12.12 14.34 5.38
C MET A 159 -11.01 15.32 5.73
N ASN A 160 -10.93 15.75 6.96
CA ASN A 160 -9.88 16.65 7.43
C ASN A 160 -8.64 15.88 7.86
N TYR A 161 -7.47 16.51 7.73
CA TYR A 161 -6.24 15.97 8.28
C TYR A 161 -6.29 16.05 9.80
N TYR A 162 -6.01 14.93 10.45
CA TYR A 162 -5.63 14.98 11.85
C TYR A 162 -4.18 15.45 11.92
N VAL A 163 -3.97 16.63 12.43
CA VAL A 163 -2.65 17.22 12.67
C VAL A 163 -2.34 17.06 14.15
N ALA A 164 -1.37 16.23 14.49
CA ALA A 164 -0.93 16.08 15.87
C ALA A 164 -0.02 17.28 16.22
N ASP A 165 -0.36 18.08 17.24
CA ASP A 165 0.61 18.98 17.84
C ASP A 165 1.50 18.15 18.78
N VAL A 166 2.77 18.06 18.44
CA VAL A 166 3.76 17.22 19.14
C VAL A 166 4.81 18.05 19.89
N THR A 167 4.61 19.37 19.97
CA THR A 167 5.56 20.33 20.56
C THR A 167 5.89 20.01 22.02
N ASP A 168 4.88 19.67 22.81
CA ASP A 168 5.08 19.39 24.24
C ASP A 168 5.53 17.95 24.53
N GLU A 169 5.39 17.05 23.52
CA GLU A 169 5.71 15.64 23.69
C GLU A 169 7.17 15.31 23.39
N TYR A 170 7.79 16.03 22.43
CA TYR A 170 9.15 15.74 21.95
C TYR A 170 10.03 16.97 21.90
N ASP A 171 11.34 16.77 22.10
CA ASP A 171 12.36 17.82 22.00
C ASP A 171 12.87 17.96 20.56
N ARG A 172 12.76 16.90 19.77
CA ARG A 172 13.13 16.86 18.35
C ARG A 172 12.39 15.81 17.58
N ILE A 173 12.43 15.93 16.26
CA ILE A 173 11.84 14.96 15.34
C ILE A 173 12.90 14.55 14.34
N LYS A 174 13.01 13.25 14.06
CA LYS A 174 13.83 12.71 12.97
C LYS A 174 12.92 12.05 11.95
N ILE A 175 12.97 12.52 10.70
CA ILE A 175 12.29 11.89 9.58
C ILE A 175 13.33 11.18 8.75
N ILE A 176 13.21 9.85 8.65
CA ILE A 176 14.15 8.96 8.00
C ILE A 176 13.62 8.64 6.61
N GLY A 177 14.44 8.83 5.58
CA GLY A 177 14.14 8.47 4.20
C GLY A 177 14.13 6.97 3.95
N ASP A 178 14.09 6.60 2.67
CA ASP A 178 14.07 5.21 2.20
C ASP A 178 15.28 4.44 2.73
N ILE A 179 15.03 3.34 3.42
CA ILE A 179 16.08 2.51 4.06
C ILE A 179 16.51 1.40 3.11
N GLN A 180 15.56 0.83 2.36
CA GLN A 180 15.79 -0.18 1.33
C GLN A 180 16.70 -1.33 1.79
N GLY A 181 16.51 -1.86 3.01
CA GLY A 181 17.31 -2.97 3.53
C GLY A 181 18.78 -2.63 3.79
N CYS A 182 19.11 -1.39 4.18
CA CYS A 182 20.46 -0.91 4.49
C CYS A 182 20.58 -0.61 5.99
N TYR A 183 20.82 -1.62 6.79
CA TYR A 183 20.82 -1.54 8.25
C TYR A 183 22.03 -0.79 8.82
N THR A 184 23.23 -1.07 8.31
CA THR A 184 24.47 -0.48 8.84
C THR A 184 24.39 1.04 8.83
N VAL A 185 23.98 1.65 7.72
CA VAL A 185 23.84 3.11 7.62
C VAL A 185 22.65 3.64 8.44
N LEU A 186 21.57 2.86 8.58
CA LEU A 186 20.47 3.22 9.47
C LEU A 186 20.94 3.29 10.93
N ASN A 187 21.68 2.29 11.37
CA ASN A 187 22.24 2.26 12.72
C ASN A 187 23.25 3.40 12.98
N GLU A 188 24.04 3.78 11.99
CA GLU A 188 24.91 4.96 12.06
C GLU A 188 24.09 6.25 12.24
N ALA A 189 22.97 6.38 11.51
CA ALA A 189 22.17 7.60 11.50
C ALA A 189 21.34 7.81 12.77
N ILE A 190 20.79 6.76 13.36
CA ILE A 190 19.85 6.88 14.48
C ILE A 190 20.20 6.03 15.71
N GLY A 191 21.18 5.12 15.59
CA GLY A 191 21.56 4.18 16.65
C GLY A 191 20.54 3.06 16.86
N ASN A 192 20.91 2.07 17.67
CA ASN A 192 20.04 0.95 18.04
C ASN A 192 19.06 1.30 19.16
N GLU A 193 19.41 2.26 20.01
CA GLU A 193 18.60 2.71 21.13
C GLU A 193 17.98 4.07 20.82
N LEU A 194 16.69 4.05 20.54
CA LEU A 194 15.94 5.27 20.24
C LEU A 194 15.65 6.06 21.50
N ASP A 195 16.01 7.34 21.48
CA ASP A 195 15.67 8.30 22.53
C ASP A 195 14.15 8.50 22.62
N HIS A 196 13.61 8.49 23.83
CA HIS A 196 12.17 8.60 24.08
C HIS A 196 11.63 10.03 23.89
N ARG A 197 12.49 11.06 23.92
CA ARG A 197 12.14 12.46 23.70
C ARG A 197 12.26 12.88 22.21
N THR A 198 12.67 11.95 21.36
CA THR A 198 12.73 12.13 19.90
C THR A 198 11.59 11.36 19.24
N LEU A 199 10.81 12.02 18.38
CA LEU A 199 9.85 11.37 17.49
C LEU A 199 10.57 10.90 16.23
N TYR A 200 10.47 9.62 15.92
CA TYR A 200 11.04 9.00 14.71
C TYR A 200 9.92 8.72 13.71
N VAL A 201 10.01 9.32 12.53
CA VAL A 201 9.08 9.10 11.42
C VAL A 201 9.82 8.45 10.27
N PHE A 202 9.47 7.23 9.91
CA PHE A 202 10.03 6.52 8.77
C PHE A 202 9.16 6.79 7.54
N ALA A 203 9.75 7.34 6.49
CA ALA A 203 9.03 7.84 5.31
C ALA A 203 8.66 6.74 4.29
N GLY A 204 8.81 5.48 4.65
CA GLY A 204 8.47 4.31 3.82
C GLY A 204 9.69 3.58 3.28
N ASP A 205 9.42 2.53 2.50
CA ASP A 205 10.42 1.68 1.85
C ASP A 205 11.50 1.16 2.81
N MET A 206 11.05 0.47 3.86
CA MET A 206 11.94 -0.10 4.88
C MET A 206 12.85 -1.18 4.30
N LEU A 207 12.33 -2.03 3.45
CA LEU A 207 12.98 -3.24 2.93
C LEU A 207 13.04 -3.23 1.40
N ASP A 208 13.73 -4.23 0.89
CA ASP A 208 13.96 -4.56 -0.50
C ASP A 208 15.28 -3.96 -1.03
N ARG A 209 15.78 -4.48 -2.17
CA ARG A 209 16.97 -4.04 -2.89
C ARG A 209 18.31 -4.13 -2.16
N GLY A 210 18.38 -3.72 -0.90
CA GLY A 210 19.58 -3.82 -0.07
C GLY A 210 19.93 -5.25 0.31
N ILE A 211 21.02 -5.41 1.06
CA ILE A 211 21.54 -6.72 1.45
C ILE A 211 21.42 -7.03 2.95
N GLU A 212 20.88 -6.10 3.73
CA GLU A 212 20.69 -6.21 5.18
C GLU A 212 19.19 -6.17 5.55
N ASN A 213 18.34 -6.82 4.72
CA ASN A 213 16.88 -6.78 4.90
C ASN A 213 16.43 -7.42 6.21
N LYS A 214 17.11 -8.48 6.64
CA LYS A 214 16.77 -9.18 7.87
C LYS A 214 17.05 -8.32 9.09
N GLU A 215 18.18 -7.65 9.11
CA GLU A 215 18.63 -6.77 10.19
C GLU A 215 17.70 -5.55 10.31
N VAL A 216 17.31 -4.94 9.17
CA VAL A 216 16.32 -3.86 9.16
C VAL A 216 14.97 -4.37 9.70
N LEU A 217 14.51 -5.54 9.24
CA LEU A 217 13.24 -6.08 9.72
C LEU A 217 13.27 -6.34 11.23
N ASP A 218 14.34 -6.94 11.75
CA ASP A 218 14.49 -7.20 13.19
C ASP A 218 14.48 -5.90 13.99
N PHE A 219 15.20 -4.89 13.51
CA PHE A 219 15.19 -3.57 14.12
C PHE A 219 13.77 -2.98 14.13
N MET A 220 13.09 -2.96 12.99
CA MET A 220 11.71 -2.43 12.90
C MET A 220 10.75 -3.20 13.81
N LEU A 221 10.88 -4.53 13.89
CA LEU A 221 10.08 -5.36 14.80
C LEU A 221 10.37 -5.07 16.29
N SER A 222 11.55 -4.55 16.61
CA SER A 222 11.89 -4.14 17.98
C SER A 222 11.28 -2.79 18.39
N ILE A 223 10.99 -1.90 17.43
CA ILE A 223 10.61 -0.51 17.70
C ILE A 223 9.17 -0.14 17.34
N TYR A 224 8.50 -0.87 16.43
CA TYR A 224 7.21 -0.45 15.83
C TYR A 224 6.05 -0.23 16.83
N LYS A 225 6.15 -0.77 18.05
CA LYS A 225 5.16 -0.56 19.12
C LYS A 225 5.44 0.67 19.98
N ARG A 226 6.58 1.32 19.81
CA ARG A 226 6.93 2.51 20.59
C ARG A 226 6.03 3.68 20.22
N ARG A 227 5.67 4.50 21.22
CA ARG A 227 4.79 5.67 21.02
C ARG A 227 5.44 6.77 20.17
N ASN A 228 6.76 6.85 20.23
CA ASN A 228 7.57 7.82 19.51
C ASN A 228 8.08 7.29 18.14
N VAL A 229 7.42 6.29 17.57
CA VAL A 229 7.72 5.74 16.25
C VAL A 229 6.48 5.79 15.37
N VAL A 230 6.61 6.40 14.20
CA VAL A 230 5.59 6.47 13.17
C VAL A 230 6.15 5.85 11.90
N LEU A 231 5.36 4.98 11.28
CA LEU A 231 5.71 4.29 10.04
C LEU A 231 4.78 4.77 8.92
N VAL A 232 5.35 5.35 7.88
CA VAL A 232 4.64 5.70 6.64
C VAL A 232 4.83 4.55 5.65
N GLU A 233 3.81 4.24 4.87
CA GLU A 233 3.82 3.14 3.90
C GLU A 233 4.48 3.57 2.60
N GLY A 234 5.53 2.83 2.20
CA GLY A 234 6.15 2.92 0.89
C GLY A 234 5.65 1.83 -0.07
N ASN A 235 6.05 1.90 -1.32
CA ASN A 235 5.61 0.91 -2.33
C ASN A 235 6.26 -0.47 -2.12
N HIS A 236 7.47 -0.54 -1.57
CA HIS A 236 8.12 -1.80 -1.18
C HIS A 236 7.48 -2.38 0.08
N ASP A 237 7.02 -1.53 1.02
CA ASP A 237 6.25 -1.98 2.18
C ASP A 237 4.89 -2.58 1.79
N THR A 238 4.26 -2.08 0.72
CA THR A 238 3.07 -2.70 0.14
C THR A 238 3.37 -4.13 -0.34
N THR A 239 4.54 -4.38 -0.96
CA THR A 239 4.97 -5.71 -1.38
C THR A 239 5.19 -6.64 -0.19
N LEU A 240 5.85 -6.14 0.85
CA LEU A 240 6.04 -6.86 2.11
C LEU A 240 4.68 -7.26 2.75
N MET A 241 3.73 -6.34 2.74
CA MET A 241 2.37 -6.59 3.21
C MET A 241 1.66 -7.67 2.39
N GLN A 242 1.76 -7.62 1.06
CA GLN A 242 1.17 -8.60 0.17
C GLN A 242 1.73 -10.02 0.43
N TRP A 243 3.03 -10.13 0.61
CA TRP A 243 3.68 -11.40 0.97
C TRP A 243 3.20 -11.91 2.33
N ALA A 244 3.18 -11.05 3.34
CA ALA A 244 2.78 -11.44 4.69
C ALA A 244 1.31 -11.85 4.79
N ASP A 245 0.42 -11.22 4.02
CA ASP A 245 -1.02 -11.48 4.00
C ASP A 245 -1.41 -12.58 2.99
N ASP A 246 -0.43 -13.22 2.34
CA ASP A 246 -0.63 -14.29 1.34
C ASP A 246 -1.59 -13.86 0.21
N TRP A 247 -1.39 -12.66 -0.33
CA TRP A 247 -2.21 -12.18 -1.44
C TRP A 247 -1.93 -13.00 -2.69
N ASP A 248 -2.98 -13.31 -3.45
CA ASP A 248 -2.87 -13.91 -4.79
C ASP A 248 -2.43 -12.84 -5.81
N THR A 249 -1.18 -12.39 -5.66
CA THR A 249 -0.53 -11.41 -6.54
C THR A 249 0.90 -11.84 -6.80
N LYS A 250 1.36 -11.64 -8.04
CA LYS A 250 2.75 -11.88 -8.39
C LYS A 250 3.62 -10.79 -7.75
N LEU A 251 4.49 -11.20 -6.85
CA LEU A 251 5.49 -10.33 -6.24
C LEU A 251 6.61 -10.02 -7.25
N SER A 252 7.35 -8.92 -7.04
CA SER A 252 8.48 -8.60 -7.91
C SER A 252 9.57 -9.68 -7.82
N HIS A 253 10.32 -9.83 -8.91
CA HIS A 253 11.48 -10.73 -8.95
C HIS A 253 12.49 -10.38 -7.85
N GLU A 254 12.81 -9.11 -7.69
CA GLU A 254 13.71 -8.59 -6.66
C GLU A 254 13.29 -9.09 -5.27
N PHE A 255 12.04 -8.83 -4.91
CA PHE A 255 11.51 -9.23 -3.60
C PHE A 255 11.53 -10.76 -3.40
N THR A 256 11.13 -11.51 -4.43
CA THR A 256 11.02 -12.97 -4.35
C THR A 256 12.38 -13.66 -4.24
N HIS A 257 13.38 -13.20 -5.02
CA HIS A 257 14.66 -13.90 -5.16
C HIS A 257 15.80 -13.31 -4.32
N ARG A 258 15.61 -12.12 -3.74
CA ARG A 258 16.62 -11.48 -2.90
C ARG A 258 16.13 -11.17 -1.50
N THR A 259 14.98 -10.51 -1.39
CA THR A 259 14.47 -10.07 -0.09
C THR A 259 13.94 -11.23 0.74
N ILE A 260 13.05 -12.07 0.20
CA ILE A 260 12.54 -13.25 0.93
C ILE A 260 13.67 -14.19 1.42
N PRO A 261 14.67 -14.56 0.60
CA PRO A 261 15.80 -15.37 1.07
C PRO A 261 16.54 -14.77 2.25
N GLN A 262 16.77 -13.45 2.26
CA GLN A 262 17.40 -12.77 3.39
C GLN A 262 16.49 -12.81 4.63
N LEU A 263 15.20 -12.50 4.49
CA LEU A 263 14.24 -12.49 5.60
C LEU A 263 14.09 -13.87 6.27
N LEU A 264 14.15 -14.93 5.48
CA LEU A 264 14.03 -16.31 5.95
C LEU A 264 15.38 -16.95 6.24
N GLN A 265 16.48 -16.23 6.02
CA GLN A 265 17.85 -16.72 6.17
C GLN A 265 18.04 -18.05 5.42
N TYR A 266 17.74 -18.05 4.12
CA TYR A 266 18.01 -19.20 3.29
C TYR A 266 19.51 -19.46 3.26
N LYS A 267 19.90 -20.73 3.33
CA LYS A 267 21.27 -21.13 3.08
C LYS A 267 21.64 -20.84 1.62
N ASN A 268 22.81 -20.25 1.39
CA ASN A 268 23.40 -20.14 0.07
C ASN A 268 23.93 -21.50 -0.37
N LYS A 269 24.17 -21.66 -1.69
CA LYS A 269 24.71 -22.91 -2.24
C LYS A 269 26.03 -23.31 -1.56
N GLU A 270 26.88 -22.34 -1.23
CA GLU A 270 28.17 -22.52 -0.59
C GLU A 270 28.03 -23.01 0.86
N ASP A 271 26.87 -22.84 1.49
CA ASP A 271 26.60 -23.27 2.86
C ASP A 271 26.20 -24.76 2.94
N PHE A 272 26.06 -25.43 1.79
CA PHE A 272 25.73 -26.85 1.72
C PHE A 272 26.97 -27.67 1.36
N ASP A 273 27.21 -28.76 2.10
CA ASP A 273 28.17 -29.82 1.68
C ASP A 273 27.46 -30.67 0.61
N ILE A 274 27.78 -30.42 -0.66
CA ILE A 274 27.16 -31.10 -1.81
C ILE A 274 28.18 -32.07 -2.38
N GLN A 275 27.90 -33.35 -2.26
CA GLN A 275 28.72 -34.44 -2.81
C GLN A 275 27.92 -35.19 -3.88
N VAL A 276 28.58 -35.56 -4.97
CA VAL A 276 28.02 -36.46 -5.97
C VAL A 276 28.56 -37.85 -5.73
N MET A 277 27.71 -38.80 -5.44
CA MET A 277 28.06 -40.17 -5.14
C MET A 277 27.38 -41.13 -6.11
N GLU A 278 27.92 -42.31 -6.29
CA GLU A 278 27.25 -43.39 -7.06
C GLU A 278 26.57 -44.32 -6.02
N ASN A 279 25.25 -44.52 -6.21
CA ASN A 279 24.48 -45.41 -5.35
C ASN A 279 24.73 -46.90 -5.71
N ALA A 280 24.14 -47.80 -4.93
CA ALA A 280 24.26 -49.25 -5.14
C ALA A 280 23.79 -49.75 -6.51
N ASP A 281 22.98 -48.98 -7.22
CA ASP A 281 22.43 -49.27 -8.55
C ASP A 281 23.26 -48.63 -9.68
N GLY A 282 24.41 -48.04 -9.39
CA GLY A 282 25.28 -47.36 -10.34
C GLY A 282 24.74 -46.03 -10.86
N LYS A 283 23.80 -45.41 -10.15
CA LYS A 283 23.26 -44.09 -10.47
C LYS A 283 23.94 -43.01 -9.64
N GLN A 284 24.22 -41.89 -10.28
CA GLN A 284 24.67 -40.73 -9.56
C GLN A 284 23.56 -40.16 -8.67
N VAL A 285 23.85 -39.99 -7.42
CA VAL A 285 22.98 -39.37 -6.41
C VAL A 285 23.69 -38.20 -5.76
N TYR A 286 22.92 -37.22 -5.35
CA TYR A 286 23.47 -36.10 -4.61
C TYR A 286 23.30 -36.34 -3.11
N VAL A 287 24.38 -36.17 -2.38
CA VAL A 287 24.38 -36.16 -0.91
C VAL A 287 24.57 -34.71 -0.47
N ILE A 288 23.58 -34.15 0.18
CA ILE A 288 23.57 -32.77 0.63
C ILE A 288 23.56 -32.77 2.16
N ASP A 289 24.58 -32.17 2.79
CA ASP A 289 24.78 -32.19 4.24
C ASP A 289 24.70 -33.62 4.81
N GLY A 290 25.22 -34.61 4.06
CA GLY A 290 25.25 -36.02 4.47
C GLY A 290 23.94 -36.79 4.23
N VAL A 291 22.92 -36.16 3.59
CA VAL A 291 21.63 -36.78 3.28
C VAL A 291 21.53 -37.04 1.78
N GLU A 292 21.30 -38.31 1.40
CA GLU A 292 21.03 -38.69 0.00
C GLU A 292 19.72 -38.06 -0.47
N THR A 293 19.77 -37.35 -1.60
CA THR A 293 18.64 -36.58 -2.11
C THR A 293 18.26 -37.02 -3.52
N ASN A 294 16.97 -37.18 -3.77
CA ASN A 294 16.46 -37.43 -5.09
C ASN A 294 16.45 -36.11 -5.89
N VAL A 295 17.06 -36.17 -7.08
CA VAL A 295 17.16 -35.05 -8.00
C VAL A 295 16.25 -35.29 -9.19
N GLU A 296 15.30 -34.37 -9.37
CA GLU A 296 14.50 -34.34 -10.61
C GLU A 296 15.04 -33.22 -11.51
N SER A 297 15.43 -33.55 -12.74
CA SER A 297 15.79 -32.55 -13.75
C SER A 297 14.54 -31.98 -14.38
N PHE A 298 14.41 -30.66 -14.39
CA PHE A 298 13.37 -29.96 -15.15
C PHE A 298 14.00 -29.23 -16.34
N GLY A 299 13.32 -29.32 -17.51
CA GLY A 299 13.70 -28.58 -18.70
C GLY A 299 13.56 -27.07 -18.55
N ASP A 300 13.89 -26.35 -19.61
CA ASP A 300 14.14 -24.90 -19.76
C ASP A 300 13.14 -23.88 -19.19
N GLU A 301 12.32 -24.21 -18.23
CA GLU A 301 11.46 -23.21 -17.60
C GLU A 301 12.19 -22.43 -16.49
N PRO A 302 12.14 -21.09 -16.53
CA PRO A 302 12.75 -20.26 -15.50
C PRO A 302 11.98 -20.40 -14.19
N TYR A 303 12.62 -21.06 -13.25
CA TYR A 303 12.26 -21.20 -11.85
C TYR A 303 11.34 -20.28 -11.27
N ARG A 304 10.46 -20.68 -10.37
CA ARG A 304 9.89 -19.76 -9.40
C ARG A 304 8.86 -20.34 -8.45
N ARG A 305 9.26 -21.32 -7.66
CA ARG A 305 8.54 -21.63 -6.43
C ARG A 305 9.49 -22.19 -5.41
N TYR A 306 9.73 -21.43 -4.35
CA TYR A 306 10.18 -21.99 -3.08
C TYR A 306 8.93 -22.56 -2.40
N GLU A 307 8.66 -23.84 -2.62
CA GLU A 307 7.71 -24.58 -1.80
C GLU A 307 8.52 -25.42 -0.82
N ASN A 308 8.07 -25.45 0.43
CA ASN A 308 8.63 -26.14 1.58
C ASN A 308 9.63 -27.27 1.22
N HIS A 309 10.90 -27.13 1.64
CA HIS A 309 11.98 -28.10 1.53
C HIS A 309 12.59 -28.34 0.14
N THR A 310 12.39 -27.45 -0.80
CA THR A 310 13.00 -27.58 -2.12
C THR A 310 14.11 -26.58 -2.33
N LEU A 311 15.32 -27.05 -2.62
CA LEU A 311 16.47 -26.26 -3.02
C LEU A 311 16.65 -26.36 -4.53
N TRP A 312 16.85 -25.23 -5.20
CA TRP A 312 17.16 -25.19 -6.62
C TRP A 312 18.66 -25.01 -6.81
N LEU A 313 19.31 -25.95 -7.44
CA LEU A 313 20.75 -25.94 -7.70
C LEU A 313 21.00 -25.82 -9.20
N ARG A 314 21.99 -25.03 -9.59
CA ARG A 314 22.57 -25.04 -10.94
C ARG A 314 23.77 -25.99 -10.96
N PRO A 315 23.69 -27.15 -11.62
CA PRO A 315 24.86 -27.97 -11.86
C PRO A 315 25.77 -27.33 -12.91
N PHE A 316 27.01 -27.81 -13.00
CA PHE A 316 28.14 -27.24 -13.75
C PHE A 316 27.93 -27.02 -15.25
N GLU A 317 26.81 -27.44 -15.85
CA GLU A 317 26.56 -27.36 -17.30
C GLU A 317 25.24 -26.65 -17.66
N GLY A 318 24.78 -25.69 -16.87
CA GLY A 318 23.73 -24.75 -17.28
C GLY A 318 22.28 -25.21 -17.13
N SER A 319 22.02 -26.42 -16.67
CA SER A 319 20.66 -26.88 -16.28
C SER A 319 20.45 -26.68 -14.79
N GLU A 320 19.24 -26.28 -14.39
CA GLU A 320 18.88 -26.21 -12.98
C GLU A 320 18.26 -27.49 -12.50
N MET A 321 18.56 -27.84 -11.28
CA MET A 321 18.06 -29.05 -10.65
C MET A 321 17.29 -28.69 -9.38
N LYS A 322 16.09 -29.25 -9.28
CA LYS A 322 15.29 -29.21 -8.06
C LYS A 322 15.77 -30.33 -7.15
N VAL A 323 16.19 -29.98 -5.97
CA VAL A 323 16.61 -30.95 -4.95
C VAL A 323 15.62 -30.88 -3.80
N ASP A 324 14.90 -31.95 -3.56
CA ASP A 324 14.15 -32.12 -2.32
C ASP A 324 15.16 -32.60 -1.26
N THR A 325 15.64 -31.68 -0.46
CA THR A 325 16.66 -31.97 0.55
C THR A 325 16.08 -32.67 1.77
N GLY A 326 14.75 -32.63 1.97
CA GLY A 326 14.16 -33.01 3.25
C GLY A 326 14.66 -32.18 4.44
N ILE A 327 15.59 -31.25 4.20
CA ILE A 327 16.21 -30.35 5.19
C ILE A 327 15.48 -29.02 5.11
N PRO A 328 15.10 -28.40 6.24
CA PRO A 328 14.56 -27.05 6.22
C PRO A 328 15.57 -26.08 5.61
N VAL A 329 15.29 -25.55 4.42
CA VAL A 329 16.11 -24.54 3.77
C VAL A 329 16.01 -23.22 4.52
N ASN A 330 14.86 -22.99 5.17
CA ASN A 330 14.61 -21.81 5.97
C ASN A 330 15.13 -21.99 7.39
N MET A 331 16.05 -21.15 7.81
CA MET A 331 16.48 -21.08 9.21
C MET A 331 15.41 -20.44 10.11
N ILE A 332 14.41 -19.77 9.51
CA ILE A 332 13.33 -19.08 10.19
C ILE A 332 11.97 -19.64 9.74
N ASP A 333 11.05 -19.84 10.68
CA ASP A 333 9.68 -20.21 10.39
C ASP A 333 8.96 -19.06 9.67
N GLU A 334 8.68 -19.25 8.38
CA GLU A 334 8.02 -18.27 7.54
C GLU A 334 6.64 -17.86 8.06
N LYS A 335 5.86 -18.81 8.59
CA LYS A 335 4.52 -18.55 9.10
C LYS A 335 4.55 -17.66 10.34
N GLU A 336 5.48 -17.91 11.24
CA GLU A 336 5.67 -17.08 12.44
C GLU A 336 6.23 -15.70 12.06
N LEU A 337 7.15 -15.63 11.10
CA LEU A 337 7.68 -14.37 10.61
C LEU A 337 6.58 -13.54 9.93
N LYS A 338 5.79 -14.13 9.03
CA LYS A 338 4.64 -13.47 8.40
C LYS A 338 3.65 -12.92 9.42
N LYS A 339 3.42 -13.62 10.53
CA LYS A 339 2.58 -13.13 11.61
C LYS A 339 3.13 -11.85 12.23
N LYS A 340 4.43 -11.81 12.55
CA LYS A 340 5.09 -10.60 13.08
C LYS A 340 5.07 -9.44 12.07
N VAL A 341 5.32 -9.75 10.81
CA VAL A 341 5.24 -8.76 9.72
C VAL A 341 3.82 -8.19 9.57
N ARG A 342 2.78 -9.01 9.69
CA ARG A 342 1.38 -8.51 9.69
C ARG A 342 1.12 -7.52 10.83
N GLU A 343 1.66 -7.77 12.02
CA GLU A 343 1.55 -6.83 13.14
C GLU A 343 2.28 -5.52 12.86
N LEU A 344 3.51 -5.58 12.35
CA LEU A 344 4.30 -4.41 11.95
C LEU A 344 3.56 -3.59 10.88
N THR A 345 3.18 -4.23 9.77
CA THR A 345 2.54 -3.56 8.64
C THR A 345 1.12 -3.06 8.96
N SER A 346 0.48 -3.55 10.02
CA SER A 346 -0.78 -3.00 10.52
C SER A 346 -0.64 -1.58 11.09
N ARG A 347 0.59 -1.13 11.37
CA ARG A 347 0.90 0.20 11.89
C ARG A 347 1.24 1.22 10.79
N LEU A 348 1.42 0.76 9.55
CA LEU A 348 1.72 1.62 8.43
C LEU A 348 0.59 2.62 8.19
N ARG A 349 0.95 3.86 7.95
CA ARG A 349 0.06 4.98 7.61
C ARG A 349 0.38 5.47 6.21
N LEU A 350 -0.62 5.85 5.44
CA LEU A 350 -0.41 6.45 4.11
C LEU A 350 0.30 7.81 4.16
N ALA A 351 0.09 8.54 5.24
CA ALA A 351 0.77 9.82 5.52
C ALA A 351 0.69 10.14 7.01
N TYR A 352 1.54 11.04 7.46
CA TYR A 352 1.53 11.58 8.80
C TYR A 352 1.65 13.11 8.77
N ALA A 353 0.67 13.80 9.36
CA ALA A 353 0.62 15.24 9.47
C ALA A 353 0.82 15.65 10.94
N PHE A 354 1.72 16.56 11.18
CA PHE A 354 1.97 17.08 12.53
C PHE A 354 2.37 18.55 12.52
N GLU A 355 2.19 19.19 13.68
CA GLU A 355 2.69 20.52 13.99
C GLU A 355 3.76 20.43 15.06
N PHE A 356 4.84 21.20 14.89
CA PHE A 356 5.93 21.30 15.84
C PHE A 356 6.46 22.71 15.85
N HIS A 357 6.38 23.38 17.00
CA HIS A 357 6.74 24.80 17.19
C HIS A 357 6.12 25.73 16.12
N GLY A 358 4.82 25.56 15.84
CA GLY A 358 4.06 26.39 14.89
C GLY A 358 4.34 26.11 13.42
N ARG A 359 5.17 25.12 13.08
CA ARG A 359 5.43 24.67 11.71
C ARG A 359 4.69 23.35 11.45
N LYS A 360 4.04 23.26 10.28
CA LYS A 360 3.26 22.08 9.89
C LYS A 360 4.02 21.24 8.89
N TYR A 361 4.13 19.95 9.16
CA TYR A 361 4.79 18.98 8.30
C TYR A 361 3.83 17.91 7.83
N PHE A 362 3.97 17.52 6.57
CA PHE A 362 3.21 16.44 5.94
C PHE A 362 4.17 15.42 5.36
N VAL A 363 4.27 14.26 6.03
CA VAL A 363 5.14 13.17 5.61
C VAL A 363 4.31 12.15 4.83
N ASN A 364 4.71 11.88 3.60
CA ASN A 364 4.19 10.82 2.76
C ASN A 364 5.34 10.19 1.98
N HIS A 365 5.18 8.97 1.45
CA HIS A 365 6.31 8.31 0.84
C HIS A 365 6.72 8.92 -0.51
N ALA A 366 5.79 9.14 -1.43
CA ALA A 366 6.16 9.38 -2.83
C ALA A 366 6.05 10.84 -3.32
N GLY A 367 5.69 11.76 -2.43
CA GLY A 367 5.45 13.16 -2.78
C GLY A 367 4.16 13.37 -3.59
N ILE A 368 3.48 14.47 -3.33
CA ILE A 368 2.26 14.90 -4.02
C ILE A 368 2.37 16.36 -4.45
N SER A 369 1.56 16.77 -5.43
CA SER A 369 1.64 18.12 -6.01
C SER A 369 0.85 19.19 -5.27
N ALA A 370 -0.12 18.80 -4.44
CA ALA A 370 -0.99 19.69 -3.66
C ALA A 370 -1.66 18.89 -2.55
N LEU A 371 -2.29 19.57 -1.59
CA LEU A 371 -2.96 18.94 -0.47
C LEU A 371 -4.47 19.24 -0.47
N PRO A 372 -5.26 18.58 -1.34
CA PRO A 372 -6.71 18.62 -1.25
C PRO A 372 -7.19 17.92 0.02
N ARG A 373 -8.50 17.80 0.22
CA ARG A 373 -9.04 17.01 1.33
C ARG A 373 -8.44 15.61 1.32
N MET A 374 -7.92 15.14 2.43
CA MET A 374 -7.07 13.94 2.53
C MET A 374 -7.71 12.67 1.96
N THR A 375 -8.98 12.45 2.28
CA THR A 375 -9.70 11.26 1.82
C THR A 375 -9.90 11.22 0.31
N THR A 376 -9.79 12.37 -0.37
CA THR A 376 -9.97 12.47 -1.83
C THR A 376 -8.71 12.13 -2.61
N ILE A 377 -7.56 12.00 -1.94
CA ILE A 377 -6.32 11.55 -2.57
C ILE A 377 -6.32 10.02 -2.57
N PRO A 378 -6.26 9.37 -3.74
CA PRO A 378 -6.07 7.93 -3.80
C PRO A 378 -4.85 7.49 -3.01
N GLY A 379 -4.99 6.46 -2.17
CA GLY A 379 -3.87 5.99 -1.34
C GLY A 379 -2.64 5.62 -2.14
N ILE A 380 -2.84 5.09 -3.35
CA ILE A 380 -1.75 4.75 -4.27
C ILE A 380 -0.91 5.97 -4.67
N GLN A 381 -1.48 7.17 -4.70
CA GLN A 381 -0.72 8.39 -5.02
C GLN A 381 0.20 8.83 -3.87
N LEU A 382 -0.17 8.54 -2.63
CA LEU A 382 0.70 8.79 -1.47
C LEU A 382 1.87 7.81 -1.41
N VAL A 383 1.70 6.61 -1.99
CA VAL A 383 2.66 5.50 -1.97
C VAL A 383 3.52 5.44 -3.24
N ARG A 384 2.97 5.80 -4.42
CA ARG A 384 3.66 5.74 -5.72
C ARG A 384 3.81 7.09 -6.41
N GLY A 385 3.24 8.13 -5.82
CA GLY A 385 3.34 9.51 -6.28
C GLY A 385 2.33 9.91 -7.36
N VAL A 386 2.41 11.18 -7.73
CA VAL A 386 1.58 11.84 -8.73
C VAL A 386 2.40 12.03 -10.01
N GLY A 387 1.80 11.79 -11.17
CA GLY A 387 2.49 11.90 -12.46
C GLY A 387 3.46 10.75 -12.74
N ASP A 388 4.38 10.98 -13.66
CA ASP A 388 5.44 10.03 -13.99
C ASP A 388 6.57 10.09 -12.94
N TYR A 389 7.44 9.08 -12.91
CA TYR A 389 8.58 9.03 -11.97
C TYR A 389 9.50 10.26 -12.09
N ASP A 390 9.68 10.76 -13.30
CA ASP A 390 10.52 11.93 -13.60
C ASP A 390 9.81 13.28 -13.37
N THR A 391 8.58 13.28 -12.82
CA THR A 391 7.88 14.52 -12.49
C THR A 391 8.60 15.23 -11.35
N HIS A 392 8.97 16.50 -11.55
CA HIS A 392 9.55 17.38 -10.53
C HIS A 392 8.48 17.75 -9.49
N ILE A 393 8.20 16.82 -8.60
CA ILE A 393 7.07 16.92 -7.65
C ILE A 393 7.26 18.06 -6.65
N ASP A 394 8.52 18.32 -6.26
CA ASP A 394 8.87 19.38 -5.33
C ASP A 394 8.55 20.77 -5.90
N ASP A 395 8.84 21.00 -7.20
CA ASP A 395 8.47 22.24 -7.89
C ASP A 395 6.95 22.38 -7.98
N CYS A 396 6.22 21.28 -8.20
CA CYS A 396 4.76 21.28 -8.21
C CYS A 396 4.19 21.63 -6.84
N TRP A 397 4.76 21.07 -5.77
CA TRP A 397 4.36 21.39 -4.41
C TRP A 397 4.67 22.83 -4.06
N GLU A 398 5.87 23.33 -4.37
CA GLU A 398 6.29 24.71 -4.13
C GLU A 398 5.36 25.73 -4.82
N LYS A 399 4.96 25.45 -6.06
CA LYS A 399 3.96 26.24 -6.76
C LYS A 399 2.61 26.22 -6.02
N SER A 400 2.15 25.04 -5.62
CA SER A 400 0.89 24.89 -4.87
C SER A 400 0.95 25.53 -3.48
N TYR A 401 2.11 25.54 -2.84
CA TYR A 401 2.32 26.23 -1.57
C TYR A 401 2.10 27.75 -1.72
N LYS A 402 2.72 28.35 -2.73
CA LYS A 402 2.53 29.78 -3.06
C LYS A 402 1.09 30.13 -3.43
N GLU A 403 0.34 29.18 -3.97
CA GLU A 403 -1.08 29.32 -4.31
C GLU A 403 -2.03 29.01 -3.11
N GLY A 404 -1.49 28.68 -1.94
CA GLY A 404 -2.28 28.33 -0.74
C GLY A 404 -2.97 26.96 -0.80
N LYS A 405 -2.57 26.08 -1.74
CA LYS A 405 -3.20 24.77 -1.95
C LYS A 405 -2.59 23.64 -1.11
N THR A 406 -1.64 23.95 -0.23
CA THR A 406 -0.96 23.00 0.64
C THR A 406 -1.32 23.18 2.11
N GLN A 407 -2.25 24.08 2.44
CA GLN A 407 -2.68 24.39 3.80
C GLN A 407 -1.52 24.81 4.73
N GLY A 408 -0.42 25.32 4.16
CA GLY A 408 0.77 25.75 4.88
C GLY A 408 1.69 24.63 5.38
N PHE A 409 1.52 23.40 4.86
CA PHE A 409 2.40 22.28 5.19
C PHE A 409 3.71 22.32 4.41
N ILE A 410 4.80 21.97 5.09
CA ILE A 410 6.07 21.56 4.48
C ILE A 410 5.95 20.05 4.21
N GLN A 411 6.11 19.64 2.95
CA GLN A 411 6.11 18.25 2.57
C GLN A 411 7.47 17.61 2.83
N VAL A 412 7.48 16.35 3.31
CA VAL A 412 8.69 15.52 3.41
C VAL A 412 8.38 14.17 2.79
N HIS A 413 9.22 13.70 1.87
CA HIS A 413 8.98 12.45 1.15
C HIS A 413 10.28 11.75 0.71
N GLY A 414 10.18 10.49 0.32
CA GLY A 414 11.21 9.66 -0.31
C GLY A 414 10.90 9.35 -1.77
N HIS A 415 11.14 8.12 -2.19
CA HIS A 415 10.75 7.49 -3.45
C HIS A 415 11.34 8.10 -4.74
N ARG A 416 11.50 9.40 -4.84
CA ARG A 416 11.93 10.12 -6.04
C ARG A 416 13.16 10.97 -5.76
N SER A 417 14.24 10.77 -6.49
CA SER A 417 15.44 11.61 -6.40
C SER A 417 15.22 12.94 -7.12
N THR A 418 14.43 13.82 -6.54
CA THR A 418 14.18 15.18 -7.05
C THR A 418 14.85 16.23 -6.16
N PRO A 419 15.27 17.39 -6.70
CA PRO A 419 15.80 18.46 -5.89
C PRO A 419 14.75 19.00 -4.93
N SER A 420 15.09 19.10 -3.65
CA SER A 420 14.23 19.72 -2.64
C SER A 420 14.02 21.22 -2.92
N THR A 421 12.86 21.71 -2.49
CA THR A 421 12.52 23.14 -2.45
C THR A 421 12.41 23.62 -1.02
N GLU A 422 12.02 24.90 -0.82
CA GLU A 422 11.84 25.46 0.52
C GLU A 422 10.73 24.74 1.33
N HIS A 423 9.67 24.28 0.63
CA HIS A 423 8.49 23.69 1.27
C HIS A 423 8.23 22.24 0.87
N SER A 424 9.17 21.60 0.15
CA SER A 424 9.14 20.17 -0.16
C SER A 424 10.54 19.58 -0.08
N ILE A 425 10.72 18.62 0.82
CA ILE A 425 12.03 18.05 1.17
C ILE A 425 12.05 16.59 0.74
N CYS A 426 12.93 16.28 -0.21
CA CYS A 426 13.15 14.93 -0.72
C CYS A 426 14.24 14.23 0.09
N LEU A 427 13.93 13.04 0.63
CA LEU A 427 14.86 12.21 1.38
C LEU A 427 15.43 11.04 0.56
N GLU A 428 14.96 10.81 -0.67
CA GLU A 428 15.51 9.76 -1.53
C GLU A 428 16.88 10.15 -2.08
N CYS A 429 17.85 9.24 -1.95
CA CYS A 429 19.21 9.45 -2.44
C CYS A 429 19.94 8.16 -2.85
N GLY A 430 19.19 7.10 -3.24
CA GLY A 430 19.75 5.86 -3.75
C GLY A 430 20.61 5.11 -2.73
N VAL A 431 20.16 5.02 -1.51
CA VAL A 431 20.93 4.41 -0.40
C VAL A 431 21.35 2.98 -0.71
N GLU A 432 20.49 2.18 -1.33
CA GLU A 432 20.74 0.79 -1.71
C GLU A 432 21.83 0.64 -2.79
N PHE A 433 22.08 1.70 -3.54
CA PHE A 433 23.13 1.75 -4.58
C PHE A 433 24.46 2.34 -4.07
N GLY A 434 24.60 2.55 -2.77
CA GLY A 434 25.74 3.21 -2.15
C GLY A 434 25.62 4.74 -2.16
N GLY A 435 24.41 5.27 -2.29
CA GLY A 435 24.06 6.65 -2.02
C GLY A 435 23.99 6.97 -0.52
N ASN A 436 23.25 7.99 -0.16
CA ASN A 436 23.12 8.42 1.22
C ASN A 436 21.74 8.04 1.80
N LEU A 437 21.71 7.63 3.05
CA LEU A 437 20.51 7.69 3.86
C LEU A 437 20.35 9.14 4.34
N ARG A 438 19.22 9.77 3.99
CA ARG A 438 18.89 11.13 4.43
C ARG A 438 17.99 11.10 5.64
N VAL A 439 18.34 11.92 6.63
CA VAL A 439 17.54 12.12 7.85
C VAL A 439 17.29 13.62 8.02
N LEU A 440 16.03 14.02 8.02
CA LEU A 440 15.64 15.39 8.36
C LEU A 440 15.46 15.46 9.88
N GLU A 441 16.31 16.20 10.54
CA GLU A 441 16.18 16.54 11.97
C GLU A 441 15.48 17.88 12.12
N ILE A 442 14.44 17.95 12.97
CA ILE A 442 13.65 19.13 13.23
C ILE A 442 13.72 19.42 14.74
N ASP A 443 14.07 20.65 15.08
CA ASP A 443 14.07 21.18 16.44
C ASP A 443 13.29 22.51 16.52
N GLU A 444 13.33 23.18 17.66
CA GLU A 444 12.67 24.47 17.89
C GLU A 444 13.15 25.57 16.92
N ASN A 445 14.39 25.49 16.42
CA ASN A 445 15.00 26.49 15.56
C ASN A 445 14.69 26.27 14.07
N GLY A 446 14.33 25.04 13.66
CA GLY A 446 14.03 24.72 12.29
C GLY A 446 14.27 23.26 11.94
N HIS A 447 14.74 23.03 10.71
CA HIS A 447 15.10 21.69 10.27
C HIS A 447 16.50 21.69 9.63
N THR A 448 17.18 20.55 9.77
CA THR A 448 18.50 20.30 9.19
C THR A 448 18.48 18.94 8.51
N LEU A 449 18.96 18.87 7.27
CA LEU A 449 19.10 17.63 6.52
C LEU A 449 20.49 17.03 6.78
N HIS A 450 20.52 15.81 7.30
CA HIS A 450 21.73 15.01 7.49
C HIS A 450 21.81 13.92 6.43
N GLU A 451 23.03 13.64 5.96
CA GLU A 451 23.31 12.62 4.95
C GLU A 451 24.37 11.65 5.50
N TYR A 452 24.02 10.36 5.50
CA TYR A 452 24.87 9.25 5.96
C TYR A 452 25.17 8.35 4.77
N ARG A 453 26.44 8.19 4.43
CA ARG A 453 26.86 7.42 3.27
C ARG A 453 26.70 5.92 3.52
N ASN A 454 25.93 5.24 2.66
CA ASN A 454 25.87 3.78 2.74
C ASN A 454 27.15 3.15 2.21
N THR A 455 27.80 2.36 3.05
CA THR A 455 29.06 1.66 2.78
C THR A 455 28.86 0.17 2.52
N VAL A 456 27.67 -0.35 2.74
CA VAL A 456 27.33 -1.76 2.62
C VAL A 456 26.29 -1.93 1.51
N THR A 457 26.76 -2.31 0.32
CA THR A 457 25.91 -2.52 -0.83
C THR A 457 26.24 -3.84 -1.51
N ARG A 458 25.33 -4.34 -2.35
CA ARG A 458 25.68 -5.44 -3.25
C ARG A 458 26.72 -4.97 -4.28
N ASP A 459 27.52 -5.92 -4.76
CA ASP A 459 28.43 -5.67 -5.87
C ASP A 459 27.65 -5.60 -7.17
N TYR A 460 27.88 -4.53 -7.94
CA TYR A 460 27.29 -4.31 -9.26
C TYR A 460 28.29 -4.63 -10.38
N SER A 461 29.44 -5.24 -10.08
CA SER A 461 30.37 -5.74 -11.10
C SER A 461 29.81 -7.02 -11.74
N GLU A 462 30.21 -7.28 -13.00
CA GLU A 462 29.75 -8.48 -13.71
C GLU A 462 30.02 -9.76 -12.92
N GLY A 463 28.95 -10.51 -12.63
CA GLY A 463 29.00 -11.83 -12.01
C GLY A 463 29.07 -11.89 -10.49
N SER A 464 29.02 -10.74 -9.79
CA SER A 464 29.03 -10.69 -8.34
C SER A 464 27.69 -10.19 -7.78
N GLU A 465 27.17 -10.86 -6.76
CA GLU A 465 25.92 -10.45 -6.10
C GLU A 465 26.15 -9.51 -4.91
N PHE A 466 27.34 -9.51 -4.31
CA PHE A 466 27.65 -8.78 -3.07
C PHE A 466 29.05 -8.21 -3.06
N GLY A 467 29.23 -7.02 -2.51
CA GLY A 467 30.53 -6.40 -2.32
C GLY A 467 30.49 -5.01 -1.69
N ASN A 468 31.58 -4.65 -1.04
CA ASN A 468 31.81 -3.29 -0.53
C ASN A 468 32.60 -2.49 -1.56
N ILE A 469 32.05 -1.40 -2.07
CA ILE A 469 32.74 -0.52 -3.02
C ILE A 469 32.75 0.90 -2.47
N PHE A 470 33.91 1.43 -2.22
CA PHE A 470 34.08 2.77 -1.64
C PHE A 470 35.26 3.55 -2.18
N PRO A 471 35.16 4.87 -2.17
CA PRO A 471 33.97 5.73 -2.17
C PRO A 471 33.36 5.83 -3.57
N LEU A 472 32.03 5.85 -3.67
CA LEU A 472 31.35 6.06 -4.95
C LEU A 472 31.11 7.55 -5.19
N THR A 473 31.29 7.97 -6.43
CA THR A 473 30.86 9.30 -6.90
C THR A 473 29.35 9.33 -7.16
N SER A 474 28.75 10.51 -7.16
CA SER A 474 27.32 10.67 -7.51
C SER A 474 26.99 10.09 -8.89
N ASN A 475 27.92 10.17 -9.84
CA ASN A 475 27.75 9.59 -11.18
C ASN A 475 27.72 8.06 -11.14
N GLU A 476 28.52 7.42 -10.30
CA GLU A 476 28.53 5.96 -10.14
C GLU A 476 27.25 5.46 -9.49
N VAL A 477 26.71 6.16 -8.48
CA VAL A 477 25.40 5.88 -7.92
C VAL A 477 24.32 5.97 -8.99
N THR A 478 24.32 7.05 -9.78
CA THR A 478 23.37 7.24 -10.87
C THR A 478 23.48 6.13 -11.92
N ASN A 479 24.70 5.74 -12.30
CA ASN A 479 24.93 4.64 -13.26
C ASN A 479 24.38 3.31 -12.73
N ARG A 480 24.56 3.00 -11.44
CA ARG A 480 24.01 1.79 -10.81
C ARG A 480 22.48 1.79 -10.82
N MET A 481 21.86 2.93 -10.51
CA MET A 481 20.41 3.08 -10.61
C MET A 481 19.92 2.83 -12.05
N MET A 482 20.66 3.31 -13.06
CA MET A 482 20.32 3.09 -14.47
C MET A 482 20.48 1.63 -14.90
N ILE A 483 21.55 0.94 -14.45
CA ILE A 483 21.76 -0.48 -14.71
C ILE A 483 20.65 -1.31 -14.08
N ASP A 484 20.32 -1.08 -12.82
CA ASP A 484 19.26 -1.78 -12.13
C ASP A 484 17.90 -1.54 -12.79
N ARG A 485 17.61 -0.30 -13.23
CA ARG A 485 16.42 0.02 -14.02
C ARG A 485 16.38 -0.75 -15.34
N HIS A 486 17.51 -0.87 -16.03
CA HIS A 486 17.59 -1.60 -17.30
C HIS A 486 17.32 -3.10 -17.10
N VAL A 487 17.95 -3.72 -16.13
CA VAL A 487 17.73 -5.13 -15.77
C VAL A 487 16.25 -5.40 -15.40
N ARG A 488 15.64 -4.50 -14.62
CA ARG A 488 14.22 -4.62 -14.28
C ARG A 488 13.31 -4.51 -15.50
N VAL A 489 13.63 -3.61 -16.41
CA VAL A 489 12.88 -3.44 -17.67
C VAL A 489 12.98 -4.69 -18.53
N GLN A 490 14.18 -5.27 -18.68
CA GLN A 490 14.36 -6.53 -19.42
C GLN A 490 13.54 -7.68 -18.81
N HIS A 491 13.58 -7.86 -17.49
CA HIS A 491 12.77 -8.88 -16.83
C HIS A 491 11.27 -8.65 -16.99
N MET A 492 10.81 -7.40 -16.96
CA MET A 492 9.40 -7.07 -17.20
C MET A 492 8.98 -7.34 -18.64
N GLU A 493 9.87 -7.14 -19.62
CA GLU A 493 9.63 -7.48 -21.03
C GLU A 493 9.56 -8.99 -21.24
N GLU A 494 10.51 -9.74 -20.68
CA GLU A 494 10.54 -11.22 -20.73
C GLU A 494 9.31 -11.84 -20.08
N GLU A 495 8.76 -11.19 -19.03
CA GLU A 495 7.54 -11.64 -18.34
C GLU A 495 6.23 -11.14 -18.97
N GLY A 496 6.30 -10.36 -20.07
CA GLY A 496 5.11 -9.78 -20.72
C GLY A 496 4.40 -8.69 -19.88
N LEU A 497 4.99 -8.24 -18.77
CA LEU A 497 4.41 -7.25 -17.86
C LEU A 497 4.62 -5.81 -18.35
N TYR A 498 5.64 -5.58 -19.15
CA TYR A 498 6.01 -4.25 -19.66
C TYR A 498 4.96 -3.67 -20.61
N SER A 499 4.29 -4.52 -21.38
CA SER A 499 3.24 -4.10 -22.32
C SER A 499 1.99 -3.53 -21.65
N LEU A 500 1.71 -3.91 -20.40
CA LEU A 500 0.55 -3.42 -19.63
C LEU A 500 0.82 -2.06 -18.98
N ASN A 501 2.05 -1.79 -18.55
CA ASN A 501 2.42 -0.51 -17.95
C ASN A 501 2.65 0.60 -18.99
N PHE A 502 3.12 0.27 -20.20
CA PHE A 502 3.34 1.25 -21.27
C PHE A 502 2.03 1.79 -21.86
N LYS A 503 0.95 1.00 -21.84
CA LYS A 503 -0.36 1.47 -22.31
C LYS A 503 -1.01 2.49 -21.37
N ALA A 504 -0.65 2.50 -20.09
CA ALA A 504 -1.11 3.51 -19.15
C ALA A 504 -0.39 4.87 -19.34
N SER A 505 0.85 4.88 -19.85
CA SER A 505 1.60 6.12 -20.13
C SER A 505 1.22 6.77 -21.46
N VAL A 506 0.53 6.07 -22.35
CA VAL A 506 0.09 6.60 -23.67
C VAL A 506 -1.18 7.45 -23.58
N PHE A 507 -1.83 7.57 -22.41
CA PHE A 507 -2.81 8.64 -22.17
C PHE A 507 -2.12 10.00 -21.91
N ARG A 508 -1.04 10.29 -22.66
CA ARG A 508 -0.48 11.64 -22.75
C ARG A 508 -1.42 12.52 -23.56
N LYS A 509 -1.87 13.58 -22.88
CA LYS A 509 -2.27 14.86 -23.47
C LYS A 509 -2.69 14.81 -24.96
N LYS A 510 -3.94 14.57 -25.23
CA LYS A 510 -4.60 15.26 -26.31
C LYS A 510 -5.55 16.27 -25.66
N ASN A 511 -5.07 17.50 -25.66
CA ASN A 511 -5.81 18.76 -25.63
C ASN A 511 -7.28 18.73 -25.17
N TRP A 512 -7.49 19.07 -23.92
CA TRP A 512 -8.73 19.71 -23.52
C TRP A 512 -8.53 21.23 -23.65
N THR A 513 -8.67 21.74 -24.85
CA THR A 513 -9.00 23.14 -25.13
C THR A 513 -10.31 23.09 -25.91
N SER A 514 -11.39 23.35 -25.26
CA SER A 514 -12.61 24.10 -25.56
C SER A 514 -13.73 23.67 -24.65
#